data_84cdf23dd019927655c9e757c6e95e17
#
_entry.id   84cdf23dd019927655c9e757c6e95e17
#
_cell.length_a   1.000
_cell.length_b   1.000
_cell.length_c   1.000
_cell.angle_alpha   90.00
_cell.angle_beta   90.00
_cell.angle_gamma   90.00
#
_symmetry.space_group_name_H-M   'P 1'
#
loop_
_entity.id
_entity.type
_entity.pdbx_description
1 polymer ?
#
loop_
_entity_poly.entity_id
_entity_poly.type
_entity_poly.pdbx_seq_one_letter_code
_entity_poly.pdbx_strand_id
1 'polypeptide(L)'
;KKWIIPASKIKTKSECILPLSNYVIDLLTEVKKFTSDSKYVFASFKDKNRPMSENTLISALRRMGYTKEEFVPHSFRAMFSTIAYENMNEHQCSGEVIEALLAHKETNKVKEAYNRATYKQGMKKLIDWYSNHLTFIVQIKI
;
A
#
# COMPACT_ATOMS: atom_id res chain seq x y z
N LYS A 1 1.82 -6.26 -12.38
CA LYS A 1 2.96 -6.59 -11.48
C LYS A 1 2.46 -6.83 -10.06
N LYS A 2 3.28 -7.42 -9.19
CA LYS A 2 2.90 -7.76 -7.81
C LYS A 2 4.07 -7.52 -6.86
N TRP A 3 3.77 -7.18 -5.63
CA TRP A 3 4.71 -7.12 -4.52
C TRP A 3 4.54 -8.38 -3.68
N ILE A 4 5.63 -9.11 -3.49
CA ILE A 4 5.67 -10.34 -2.67
C ILE A 4 6.37 -9.99 -1.37
N ILE A 5 5.66 -10.10 -0.25
CA ILE A 5 6.21 -9.90 1.08
C ILE A 5 6.40 -11.29 1.70
N PRO A 6 7.65 -11.71 1.95
CA PRO A 6 7.91 -13.05 2.47
C PRO A 6 7.36 -13.21 3.89
N ALA A 7 6.99 -14.44 4.25
CA ALA A 7 6.42 -14.78 5.56
C ALA A 7 7.29 -14.32 6.75
N SER A 8 8.63 -14.30 6.56
CA SER A 8 9.58 -13.84 7.58
C SER A 8 9.47 -12.36 7.92
N LYS A 9 8.81 -11.55 7.07
CA LYS A 9 8.63 -10.10 7.24
C LYS A 9 7.24 -9.72 7.75
N ILE A 10 6.35 -10.68 7.92
CA ILE A 10 4.95 -10.44 8.32
C ILE A 10 4.66 -11.16 9.62
N LYS A 11 3.96 -10.47 10.54
CA LYS A 11 3.56 -11.02 11.85
C LYS A 11 2.70 -12.29 11.74
N THR A 12 1.96 -12.45 10.65
CA THR A 12 1.10 -13.61 10.40
C THR A 12 1.85 -14.86 9.95
N LYS A 13 3.15 -14.76 9.69
CA LYS A 13 4.00 -15.86 9.18
C LYS A 13 3.46 -16.51 7.89
N SER A 14 2.69 -15.80 7.10
CA SER A 14 2.17 -16.21 5.79
C SER A 14 2.68 -15.25 4.72
N GLU A 15 3.09 -15.76 3.54
CA GLU A 15 3.46 -14.90 2.41
C GLU A 15 2.27 -14.02 2.01
N CYS A 16 2.51 -12.74 1.79
CA CYS A 16 1.50 -11.80 1.31
C CYS A 16 1.85 -11.33 -0.10
N ILE A 17 0.91 -11.48 -1.02
CA ILE A 17 1.06 -11.07 -2.42
C ILE A 17 0.06 -9.94 -2.68
N LEU A 18 0.58 -8.74 -2.90
CA LEU A 18 -0.21 -7.56 -3.19
C LEU A 18 -0.09 -7.18 -4.68
N PRO A 19 -1.20 -6.95 -5.39
CA PRO A 19 -1.13 -6.39 -6.74
C PRO A 19 -0.62 -4.95 -6.67
N LEU A 20 0.09 -4.53 -7.72
CA LEU A 20 0.50 -3.14 -7.89
C LEU A 20 -0.31 -2.51 -9.03
N SER A 21 -0.82 -1.29 -8.84
CA SER A 21 -1.38 -0.50 -9.91
C SER A 21 -0.29 0.01 -10.84
N ASN A 22 -0.66 0.41 -12.05
CA ASN A 22 0.28 1.03 -12.97
C ASN A 22 0.86 2.32 -12.39
N TYR A 23 0.03 3.13 -11.71
CA TYR A 23 0.46 4.34 -11.04
C TYR A 23 1.57 4.10 -10.01
N VAL A 24 1.41 3.07 -9.17
CA VAL A 24 2.45 2.70 -8.19
C VAL A 24 3.72 2.21 -8.89
N ILE A 25 3.58 1.47 -10.01
CA ILE A 25 4.72 1.00 -10.79
C ILE A 25 5.50 2.19 -11.37
N ASP A 26 4.81 3.19 -11.88
CA ASP A 26 5.42 4.40 -12.44
C ASP A 26 6.16 5.18 -11.35
N LEU A 27 5.54 5.38 -10.18
CA LEU A 27 6.20 5.99 -9.02
C LEU A 27 7.46 5.23 -8.59
N LEU A 28 7.40 3.90 -8.52
CA LEU A 28 8.56 3.07 -8.17
C LEU A 28 9.65 3.16 -9.24
N THR A 29 9.27 3.32 -10.50
CA THR A 29 10.21 3.51 -11.62
C THR A 29 10.93 4.86 -11.50
N GLU A 30 10.23 5.91 -11.11
CA GLU A 30 10.83 7.21 -10.82
C GLU A 30 11.81 7.12 -9.64
N VAL A 31 11.38 6.51 -8.53
CA VAL A 31 12.25 6.31 -7.35
C VAL A 31 13.52 5.55 -7.73
N LYS A 32 13.41 4.55 -8.60
CA LYS A 32 14.56 3.75 -9.05
C LYS A 32 15.63 4.58 -9.76
N LYS A 33 15.29 5.69 -10.41
CA LYS A 33 16.28 6.59 -11.03
C LYS A 33 17.27 7.14 -10.02
N PHE A 34 16.84 7.32 -8.76
CA PHE A 34 17.67 7.84 -7.66
C PHE A 34 18.37 6.75 -6.84
N THR A 35 17.89 5.51 -6.91
CA THR A 35 18.33 4.38 -6.07
C THR A 35 18.80 3.19 -6.87
N SER A 36 19.12 3.36 -8.16
CA SER A 36 19.48 2.27 -9.10
C SER A 36 20.72 1.48 -8.65
N ASP A 37 21.61 2.12 -7.93
CA ASP A 37 22.85 1.57 -7.38
C ASP A 37 22.69 0.98 -5.97
N SER A 38 21.47 0.95 -5.44
CA SER A 38 21.15 0.37 -4.14
C SER A 38 20.33 -0.91 -4.27
N LYS A 39 20.52 -1.84 -3.33
CA LYS A 39 19.64 -3.00 -3.14
C LYS A 39 18.28 -2.63 -2.53
N TYR A 40 18.13 -1.42 -2.02
CA TYR A 40 16.90 -0.92 -1.41
C TYR A 40 16.18 0.00 -2.38
N VAL A 41 14.87 -0.18 -2.51
CA VAL A 41 14.00 0.74 -3.27
C VAL A 41 14.04 2.13 -2.61
N PHE A 42 13.91 2.18 -1.29
CA PHE A 42 14.04 3.39 -0.49
C PHE A 42 15.36 3.34 0.27
N ALA A 43 16.43 3.76 -0.39
CA ALA A 43 17.76 3.83 0.20
C ALA A 43 17.92 5.09 1.07
N SER A 44 18.85 5.04 2.02
CA SER A 44 19.25 6.21 2.78
C SER A 44 20.04 7.19 1.89
N PHE A 45 19.78 8.48 2.04
CA PHE A 45 20.54 9.54 1.37
C PHE A 45 22.02 9.57 1.77
N LYS A 46 22.30 9.19 3.02
CA LYS A 46 23.68 9.23 3.58
C LYS A 46 24.49 8.00 3.21
N ASP A 47 23.85 6.86 3.06
CA ASP A 47 24.50 5.59 2.77
C ASP A 47 23.56 4.69 1.98
N LYS A 48 23.80 4.57 0.69
CA LYS A 48 22.96 3.77 -0.24
C LYS A 48 22.96 2.27 0.07
N ASN A 49 23.86 1.79 0.91
CA ASN A 49 23.90 0.41 1.39
C ASN A 49 22.94 0.15 2.55
N ARG A 50 22.26 1.19 3.05
CA ARG A 50 21.26 1.10 4.12
C ARG A 50 19.88 1.53 3.64
N PRO A 51 18.82 0.98 4.22
CA PRO A 51 17.48 1.46 3.95
C PRO A 51 17.28 2.86 4.53
N MET A 52 16.31 3.58 3.98
CA MET A 52 15.80 4.82 4.56
C MET A 52 15.36 4.58 6.01
N SER A 53 15.62 5.55 6.89
CA SER A 53 15.19 5.50 8.29
C SER A 53 13.66 5.50 8.40
N GLU A 54 13.12 4.73 9.34
CA GLU A 54 11.68 4.72 9.66
C GLU A 54 11.15 6.12 10.01
N ASN A 55 11.99 6.97 10.60
CA ASN A 55 11.64 8.34 10.93
C ASN A 55 11.58 9.29 9.72
N THR A 56 12.06 8.88 8.55
CA THR A 56 12.09 9.76 7.36
C THR A 56 10.70 10.19 6.93
N LEU A 57 9.74 9.26 6.89
CA LEU A 57 8.35 9.57 6.55
C LEU A 57 7.70 10.49 7.59
N ILE A 58 7.94 10.22 8.88
CA ILE A 58 7.46 11.08 9.96
C ILE A 58 8.01 12.50 9.81
N SER A 59 9.32 12.61 9.58
CA SER A 59 9.96 13.90 9.39
C SER A 59 9.45 14.65 8.15
N ALA A 60 9.15 13.93 7.07
CA ALA A 60 8.55 14.50 5.87
C ALA A 60 7.17 15.10 6.19
N LEU A 61 6.30 14.34 6.87
CA LEU A 61 4.97 14.82 7.27
C LEU A 61 5.06 16.06 8.18
N ARG A 62 6.01 16.09 9.12
CA ARG A 62 6.24 17.26 10.01
C ARG A 62 6.69 18.49 9.22
N ARG A 63 7.56 18.33 8.23
CA ARG A 63 7.97 19.44 7.34
C ARG A 63 6.82 19.95 6.47
N MET A 64 5.86 19.10 6.14
CA MET A 64 4.63 19.49 5.44
C MET A 64 3.62 20.19 6.35
N GLY A 65 3.89 20.30 7.65
CA GLY A 65 3.08 21.00 8.63
C GLY A 65 2.12 20.11 9.44
N TYR A 66 2.03 18.82 9.14
CA TYR A 66 1.15 17.93 9.92
C TYR A 66 1.74 17.62 11.29
N THR A 67 0.96 17.77 12.34
CA THR A 67 1.34 17.36 13.70
C THR A 67 1.17 15.84 13.87
N LYS A 68 1.68 15.29 14.96
CA LYS A 68 1.54 13.83 15.25
C LYS A 68 0.10 13.44 15.58
N GLU A 69 -0.69 14.40 16.06
CA GLU A 69 -2.11 14.24 16.37
C GLU A 69 -2.97 14.23 15.11
N GLU A 70 -2.56 14.96 14.06
CA GLU A 70 -3.30 15.07 12.81
C GLU A 70 -3.00 13.89 11.88
N PHE A 71 -1.71 13.58 11.68
CA PHE A 71 -1.36 12.58 10.68
C PHE A 71 -0.03 11.88 10.99
N VAL A 72 -0.04 10.56 10.88
CA VAL A 72 1.13 9.68 11.01
C VAL A 72 1.17 8.70 9.82
N PRO A 73 2.30 8.04 9.53
CA PRO A 73 2.37 7.09 8.41
C PRO A 73 1.28 6.01 8.41
N HIS A 74 0.83 5.56 9.59
CA HIS A 74 -0.25 4.58 9.72
C HIS A 74 -1.63 5.14 9.29
N SER A 75 -1.81 6.45 9.29
CA SER A 75 -3.05 7.10 8.86
C SER A 75 -3.36 6.84 7.39
N PHE A 76 -2.34 6.62 6.53
CA PHE A 76 -2.57 6.20 5.14
C PHE A 76 -3.36 4.90 5.03
N ARG A 77 -3.13 3.97 5.96
CA ARG A 77 -3.86 2.70 6.00
C ARG A 77 -5.32 2.90 6.41
N ALA A 78 -5.57 3.74 7.41
CA ALA A 78 -6.92 4.09 7.82
C ALA A 78 -7.66 4.84 6.70
N MET A 79 -6.99 5.77 6.03
CA MET A 79 -7.52 6.50 4.88
C MET A 79 -7.92 5.56 3.74
N PHE A 80 -7.06 4.60 3.38
CA PHE A 80 -7.42 3.59 2.38
C PHE A 80 -8.66 2.80 2.79
N SER A 81 -8.71 2.32 4.04
CA SER A 81 -9.85 1.55 4.56
C SER A 81 -11.14 2.35 4.47
N THR A 82 -11.15 3.59 4.99
CA THR A 82 -12.33 4.45 4.97
C THR A 82 -12.82 4.72 3.56
N ILE A 83 -11.93 5.20 2.67
CA ILE A 83 -12.29 5.51 1.28
C ILE A 83 -12.81 4.25 0.56
N ALA A 84 -12.19 3.10 0.76
CA ALA A 84 -12.63 1.86 0.12
C ALA A 84 -14.02 1.44 0.62
N TYR A 85 -14.29 1.48 1.92
CA TYR A 85 -15.62 1.13 2.45
C TYR A 85 -16.71 2.13 2.05
N GLU A 86 -16.43 3.42 2.05
CA GLU A 86 -17.39 4.45 1.66
C GLU A 86 -17.79 4.38 0.17
N ASN A 87 -16.90 3.87 -0.68
CA ASN A 87 -17.11 3.82 -2.13
C ASN A 87 -17.32 2.40 -2.68
N MET A 88 -17.85 1.49 -1.87
CA MET A 88 -18.11 0.10 -2.30
C MET A 88 -19.04 0.03 -3.53
N ASN A 89 -19.94 0.98 -3.69
CA ASN A 89 -20.84 1.05 -4.85
C ASN A 89 -20.11 1.41 -6.16
N GLU A 90 -18.98 2.10 -6.09
CA GLU A 90 -18.19 2.46 -7.28
C GLU A 90 -17.29 1.32 -7.72
N HIS A 91 -16.47 0.80 -6.81
CA HIS A 91 -15.51 -0.25 -7.16
C HIS A 91 -16.11 -1.65 -7.15
N GLN A 92 -17.28 -1.85 -6.54
CA GLN A 92 -18.00 -3.13 -6.51
C GLN A 92 -17.16 -4.31 -6.00
N CYS A 93 -16.26 -4.07 -5.05
CA CYS A 93 -15.52 -5.11 -4.35
C CYS A 93 -16.12 -5.33 -2.96
N SER A 94 -16.11 -6.58 -2.48
CA SER A 94 -16.62 -6.90 -1.15
C SER A 94 -15.68 -6.42 -0.03
N GLY A 95 -16.19 -6.31 1.19
CA GLY A 95 -15.39 -5.99 2.37
C GLY A 95 -14.23 -6.96 2.59
N GLU A 96 -14.41 -8.25 2.23
CA GLU A 96 -13.34 -9.25 2.35
C GLU A 96 -12.15 -8.94 1.43
N VAL A 97 -12.38 -8.33 0.26
CA VAL A 97 -11.31 -7.87 -0.64
C VAL A 97 -10.55 -6.71 -0.01
N ILE A 98 -11.25 -5.79 0.65
CA ILE A 98 -10.64 -4.67 1.38
C ILE A 98 -9.77 -5.21 2.52
N GLU A 99 -10.30 -6.12 3.34
CA GLU A 99 -9.58 -6.75 4.44
C GLU A 99 -8.35 -7.55 3.96
N ALA A 100 -8.47 -8.23 2.82
CA ALA A 100 -7.36 -8.96 2.22
C ALA A 100 -6.21 -8.03 1.79
N LEU A 101 -6.51 -6.86 1.22
CA LEU A 101 -5.50 -5.82 0.91
C LEU A 101 -4.87 -5.23 2.17
N LEU A 102 -5.64 -5.12 3.24
CA LEU A 102 -5.14 -4.70 4.53
C LEU A 102 -4.33 -5.80 5.26
N ALA A 103 -4.23 -7.00 4.68
CA ALA A 103 -3.58 -8.17 5.30
C ALA A 103 -4.10 -8.44 6.71
N HIS A 104 -5.38 -8.16 6.96
CA HIS A 104 -6.04 -8.56 8.19
C HIS A 104 -6.21 -10.08 8.20
N LYS A 105 -6.01 -10.70 9.37
CA LYS A 105 -6.15 -12.14 9.50
C LYS A 105 -7.61 -12.56 9.26
N GLU A 106 -7.83 -13.42 8.29
CA GLU A 106 -9.01 -14.28 8.29
C GLU A 106 -8.86 -15.28 9.46
N THR A 107 -9.79 -15.26 10.39
CA THR A 107 -9.79 -16.14 11.55
C THR A 107 -10.16 -17.59 11.18
N ASN A 108 -10.76 -17.78 10.01
CA ASN A 108 -11.18 -19.09 9.51
C ASN A 108 -10.20 -19.64 8.47
N LYS A 109 -9.38 -20.63 8.87
CA LYS A 109 -8.36 -21.28 8.00
C LYS A 109 -8.94 -21.95 6.75
N VAL A 110 -10.17 -22.42 6.79
CA VAL A 110 -10.84 -23.06 5.64
C VAL A 110 -11.21 -22.01 4.60
N LYS A 111 -11.72 -20.85 5.05
CA LYS A 111 -11.96 -19.69 4.18
C LYS A 111 -10.65 -19.16 3.59
N GLU A 112 -9.57 -19.13 4.35
CA GLU A 112 -8.27 -18.60 3.89
C GLU A 112 -7.74 -19.31 2.65
N ALA A 113 -7.84 -20.64 2.58
CA ALA A 113 -7.39 -21.43 1.43
C ALA A 113 -8.26 -21.22 0.18
N TYR A 114 -9.58 -21.12 0.37
CA TYR A 114 -10.55 -20.93 -0.72
C TYR A 114 -10.49 -19.51 -1.30
N ASN A 115 -10.24 -18.52 -0.47
CA ASN A 115 -10.33 -17.11 -0.78
C ASN A 115 -9.10 -16.55 -1.50
N ARG A 116 -7.91 -17.19 -1.37
CA ARG A 116 -6.65 -16.71 -1.99
C ARG A 116 -6.72 -16.59 -3.52
N ALA A 117 -7.44 -17.48 -4.20
CA ALA A 117 -7.59 -17.43 -5.65
C ALA A 117 -8.62 -16.37 -6.10
N THR A 118 -9.71 -16.26 -5.34
CA THR A 118 -10.87 -15.41 -5.66
C THR A 118 -10.56 -13.92 -5.43
N TYR A 119 -9.76 -13.57 -4.42
CA TYR A 119 -9.49 -12.17 -4.09
C TYR A 119 -8.46 -11.49 -4.99
N LYS A 120 -7.61 -12.23 -5.73
CA LYS A 120 -6.57 -11.62 -6.58
C LYS A 120 -7.13 -10.65 -7.61
N GLN A 121 -8.23 -11.00 -8.26
CA GLN A 121 -8.87 -10.12 -9.25
C GLN A 121 -9.54 -8.93 -8.56
N GLY A 122 -10.26 -9.16 -7.47
CA GLY A 122 -10.87 -8.11 -6.66
C GLY A 122 -9.84 -7.14 -6.11
N MET A 123 -8.74 -7.66 -5.56
CA MET A 123 -7.64 -6.83 -5.05
C MET A 123 -7.01 -5.96 -6.15
N LYS A 124 -6.82 -6.52 -7.36
CA LYS A 124 -6.30 -5.75 -8.50
C LYS A 124 -7.28 -4.66 -8.91
N LYS A 125 -8.56 -4.98 -9.03
CA LYS A 125 -9.64 -4.03 -9.36
C LYS A 125 -9.67 -2.88 -8.34
N LEU A 126 -9.66 -3.21 -7.06
CA LEU A 126 -9.72 -2.21 -5.98
C LEU A 126 -8.49 -1.29 -5.95
N ILE A 127 -7.29 -1.84 -6.11
CA ILE A 127 -6.05 -1.05 -6.15
C ILE A 127 -6.01 -0.12 -7.37
N ASP A 128 -6.49 -0.57 -8.53
CA ASP A 128 -6.55 0.28 -9.72
C ASP A 128 -7.57 1.40 -9.54
N TRP A 129 -8.77 1.06 -9.04
CA TRP A 129 -9.78 2.06 -8.71
C TRP A 129 -9.24 3.09 -7.71
N TYR A 130 -8.64 2.64 -6.61
CA TYR A 130 -8.11 3.54 -5.59
C TYR A 130 -7.01 4.47 -6.12
N SER A 131 -6.13 3.97 -6.96
CA SER A 131 -5.09 4.77 -7.60
C SER A 131 -5.69 5.85 -8.50
N ASN A 132 -6.71 5.52 -9.29
CA ASN A 132 -7.41 6.47 -10.14
C ASN A 132 -8.18 7.51 -9.31
N HIS A 133 -8.83 7.08 -8.24
CA HIS A 133 -9.55 7.96 -7.31
C HIS A 133 -8.61 9.01 -6.68
N LEU A 134 -7.43 8.60 -6.20
CA LEU A 134 -6.44 9.54 -5.66
C LEU A 134 -5.91 10.50 -6.74
N THR A 135 -5.64 10.01 -7.94
CA THR A 135 -5.17 10.84 -9.05
C THR A 135 -6.21 11.90 -9.42
N PHE A 136 -7.48 11.53 -9.46
CA PHE A 136 -8.60 12.44 -9.72
C PHE A 136 -8.69 13.55 -8.65
N ILE A 137 -8.61 13.19 -7.36
CA ILE A 137 -8.63 14.16 -6.26
C ILE A 137 -7.48 15.16 -6.36
N VAL A 138 -6.28 14.72 -6.73
CA VAL A 138 -5.10 15.59 -6.88
C VAL A 138 -5.28 16.55 -8.04
N GLN A 139 -5.86 16.11 -9.16
CA GLN A 139 -6.09 16.96 -10.34
C GLN A 139 -7.14 18.05 -10.10
N ILE A 140 -8.13 17.83 -9.22
CA ILE A 140 -9.15 18.85 -8.90
C ILE A 140 -8.56 20.00 -8.07
N LYS A 141 -7.45 19.80 -7.37
CA LYS A 141 -6.85 20.78 -6.45
C LYS A 141 -5.75 21.64 -7.07
N ILE A 142 -5.45 21.47 -8.36
CA ILE A 142 -4.50 22.28 -9.12
C ILE A 142 -5.29 23.21 -10.05
#